data_18c91b0b0e82d3bcaaee1d70e2d81abb
#
_entry.id   18c91b0b0e82d3bcaaee1d70e2d81abb
#
_cell.length_a   1.000
_cell.length_b   1.000
_cell.length_c   1.000
_cell.angle_alpha   90.00
_cell.angle_beta   90.00
_cell.angle_gamma   90.00
#
_symmetry.space_group_name_H-M   'P 1'
#
loop_
_entity.id
_entity.type
_entity.pdbx_description
1 polymer ?
#
loop_
_entity_poly.entity_id
_entity_poly.type
_entity_poly.pdbx_seq_one_letter_code
_entity_poly.pdbx_strand_id
1 'polypeptide(L)'
;NKLTISLDDGNEIDELWETNNVLNKDFYIFEDELRPISPYNYSIINQQNITYYASTANPLNSSRQYVMEVDTTELFNSSFKKTYNTSGVGGVIEFKPTNITYTDSTVYYWRTSTVPTSGNTVIWNNFSFVYLPNSTPGFNQSHYFQFKKNTYNKITLGADRVLRYDKRNREFDIRTAIYPNANQTNDWSIRNDGLIEQAGFYGPGLGPNSEVLRFYIVDTVINKCWVNTDNGVSGLYGSVRPVPINGTVKVGFFHFKVGTLAERQNVINFLNTNVQVGNYVVMTNSPANPAVSFPTTWQADGPNSLYHLLKNNGFSKIDSLYRFIPFVFVYKKGTPGAVVEKVAANPSDILNESFHTIGNHLVGDITSDKFGPALQWNSLHWRGTTLETPTNDSVAVQVLGLDLNGNSTLLATVRPAVDTSLSWINAQTYPYIKLKMLNTDSVNATPNQLRYWRVNGTYIPEGAVAPNIVFAMKDTAEQGEIVDFKLAFKNISQTAFADSMKFNFIITDRSNVP
;
A
#
# COMPACT_ATOMS: atom_id res chain seq x y z
N ASN A 1 -10.69 -5.70 38.14
CA ASN A 1 -9.76 -6.51 38.95
C ASN A 1 -10.35 -6.72 40.33
N LYS A 2 -10.05 -7.87 40.94
CA LYS A 2 -10.54 -8.27 42.26
C LYS A 2 -9.34 -8.61 43.15
N LEU A 3 -9.29 -8.01 44.30
CA LEU A 3 -8.35 -8.39 45.38
C LEU A 3 -9.13 -9.30 46.33
N THR A 4 -8.66 -10.51 46.53
CA THR A 4 -9.18 -11.44 47.54
C THR A 4 -8.10 -11.60 48.63
N ILE A 5 -8.46 -11.37 49.86
CA ILE A 5 -7.64 -11.64 51.02
C ILE A 5 -8.34 -12.73 51.82
N SER A 6 -7.66 -13.84 52.00
CA SER A 6 -8.14 -14.96 52.81
C SER A 6 -7.24 -15.07 54.04
N LEU A 7 -7.85 -15.19 55.19
CA LEU A 7 -7.18 -15.53 56.42
C LEU A 7 -7.45 -17.01 56.70
N ASP A 8 -6.47 -17.73 57.16
CA ASP A 8 -6.55 -19.17 57.42
C ASP A 8 -7.10 -19.99 56.22
N ASP A 9 -6.49 -19.74 55.03
CA ASP A 9 -6.94 -20.35 53.75
C ASP A 9 -6.90 -21.90 53.79
N GLY A 10 -6.05 -22.47 54.63
CA GLY A 10 -5.96 -23.92 54.88
C GLY A 10 -6.94 -24.45 55.93
N ASN A 11 -7.73 -23.61 56.60
CA ASN A 11 -8.61 -23.96 57.69
C ASN A 11 -7.85 -24.75 58.79
N GLU A 12 -6.68 -24.22 59.18
CA GLU A 12 -5.79 -24.85 60.18
C GLU A 12 -6.18 -24.50 61.62
N ILE A 13 -6.98 -23.44 61.80
CA ILE A 13 -7.45 -22.94 63.08
C ILE A 13 -8.97 -23.02 63.09
N ASP A 14 -9.57 -23.89 63.94
CA ASP A 14 -11.01 -23.99 64.13
C ASP A 14 -11.56 -22.66 64.71
N GLU A 15 -12.39 -21.98 63.94
CA GLU A 15 -13.03 -20.73 64.35
C GLU A 15 -14.53 -20.87 64.52
N LEU A 16 -15.17 -20.00 65.29
CA LEU A 16 -16.62 -20.01 65.51
C LEU A 16 -17.36 -19.64 64.21
N TRP A 17 -16.76 -18.88 63.30
CA TRP A 17 -17.31 -18.38 62.04
C TRP A 17 -16.30 -18.42 60.90
N GLU A 18 -16.23 -19.52 60.19
CA GLU A 18 -15.32 -19.75 59.07
C GLU A 18 -15.66 -18.90 57.81
N THR A 19 -16.83 -18.28 57.82
CA THR A 19 -17.31 -17.53 56.64
C THR A 19 -16.92 -16.07 56.61
N ASN A 20 -16.26 -15.55 57.67
CA ASN A 20 -15.83 -14.16 57.75
C ASN A 20 -14.34 -13.96 57.44
N ASN A 21 -13.64 -15.01 57.03
CA ASN A 21 -12.19 -15.05 56.81
C ASN A 21 -11.78 -14.52 55.41
N VAL A 22 -12.75 -14.21 54.55
CA VAL A 22 -12.50 -13.79 53.18
C VAL A 22 -13.00 -12.36 52.93
N LEU A 23 -12.07 -11.47 52.59
CA LEU A 23 -12.37 -10.14 52.12
C LEU A 23 -12.17 -10.05 50.60
N ASN A 24 -13.21 -9.67 49.88
CA ASN A 24 -13.12 -9.38 48.47
C ASN A 24 -13.28 -7.87 48.24
N LYS A 25 -12.36 -7.30 47.44
CA LYS A 25 -12.41 -5.89 47.03
C LYS A 25 -12.20 -5.76 45.52
N ASP A 26 -13.17 -5.21 44.84
CA ASP A 26 -12.98 -4.83 43.45
C ASP A 26 -12.20 -3.51 43.36
N PHE A 27 -11.31 -3.45 42.35
CA PHE A 27 -10.58 -2.25 42.04
C PHE A 27 -10.33 -2.15 40.52
N TYR A 28 -10.18 -0.92 40.04
CA TYR A 28 -9.97 -0.63 38.62
C TYR A 28 -8.52 -0.17 38.42
N ILE A 29 -7.91 -0.67 37.33
CA ILE A 29 -6.64 -0.18 36.84
C ILE A 29 -6.96 0.63 35.58
N PHE A 30 -6.72 1.92 35.61
CA PHE A 30 -6.85 2.81 34.48
C PHE A 30 -5.48 3.04 33.86
N GLU A 31 -5.44 3.11 32.51
CA GLU A 31 -4.25 3.58 31.81
C GLU A 31 -4.02 5.05 32.16
N ASP A 32 -2.74 5.41 32.39
CA ASP A 32 -2.37 6.80 32.69
C ASP A 32 -2.17 7.59 31.39
N GLU A 33 -3.27 7.86 30.68
CA GLU A 33 -3.24 8.55 29.40
C GLU A 33 -4.25 9.70 29.32
N LEU A 34 -3.96 10.64 28.45
CA LEU A 34 -4.86 11.71 28.03
C LEU A 34 -5.17 11.56 26.54
N ARG A 35 -6.42 11.24 26.22
CA ARG A 35 -6.88 10.98 24.84
C ARG A 35 -7.40 12.25 24.18
N PRO A 36 -6.84 12.67 23.04
CA PRO A 36 -7.40 13.78 22.26
C PRO A 36 -8.81 13.43 21.77
N ILE A 37 -9.71 14.43 21.75
CA ILE A 37 -11.08 14.27 21.26
C ILE A 37 -11.36 15.25 20.12
N SER A 38 -11.23 16.55 20.36
CA SER A 38 -11.52 17.58 19.38
C SER A 38 -10.40 18.62 19.34
N PRO A 39 -9.95 19.06 18.17
CA PRO A 39 -10.35 18.66 16.79
C PRO A 39 -10.22 17.16 16.51
N TYR A 40 -11.18 16.57 15.80
CA TYR A 40 -11.13 15.14 15.42
C TYR A 40 -9.91 14.85 14.55
N ASN A 41 -9.45 13.62 14.62
CA ASN A 41 -8.37 13.19 13.75
C ASN A 41 -8.78 13.31 12.27
N TYR A 42 -7.89 13.89 11.46
CA TYR A 42 -8.12 14.26 10.06
C TYR A 42 -9.18 15.33 9.80
N SER A 43 -9.69 16.03 10.83
CA SER A 43 -10.74 17.02 10.64
C SER A 43 -10.30 18.21 9.79
N ILE A 44 -11.27 18.87 9.17
CA ILE A 44 -11.13 20.15 8.51
C ILE A 44 -11.58 21.24 9.49
N ILE A 45 -10.69 22.16 9.82
CA ILE A 45 -10.97 23.31 10.65
C ILE A 45 -10.95 24.56 9.78
N ASN A 46 -11.98 25.41 9.91
CA ASN A 46 -12.17 26.62 9.10
C ASN A 46 -12.15 27.91 9.93
N GLN A 47 -11.86 27.83 11.22
CA GLN A 47 -11.81 28.98 12.13
C GLN A 47 -10.47 29.05 12.85
N GLN A 48 -10.02 30.26 13.21
CA GLN A 48 -8.74 30.47 13.90
C GLN A 48 -8.78 30.12 15.39
N ASN A 49 -9.89 30.35 16.05
CA ASN A 49 -10.01 30.14 17.50
C ASN A 49 -10.43 28.70 17.79
N ILE A 50 -9.48 27.86 18.10
CA ILE A 50 -9.70 26.44 18.38
C ILE A 50 -9.56 26.18 19.87
N THR A 51 -10.57 25.57 20.47
CA THR A 51 -10.44 24.93 21.79
C THR A 51 -10.16 23.45 21.56
N TYR A 52 -9.11 22.96 22.18
CA TYR A 52 -8.75 21.54 22.12
C TYR A 52 -9.31 20.83 23.34
N TYR A 53 -9.93 19.67 23.12
CA TYR A 53 -10.51 18.85 24.15
C TYR A 53 -9.84 17.49 24.18
N ALA A 54 -9.51 17.05 25.38
CA ALA A 54 -8.99 15.72 25.63
C ALA A 54 -9.70 15.11 26.87
N SER A 55 -9.70 13.79 27.00
CA SER A 55 -10.32 13.10 28.12
C SER A 55 -9.30 12.20 28.81
N THR A 56 -9.36 12.18 30.14
CA THR A 56 -8.58 11.23 30.94
C THR A 56 -9.24 9.85 30.92
N ALA A 57 -8.44 8.80 30.98
CA ALA A 57 -8.96 7.43 31.10
C ALA A 57 -9.72 7.22 32.43
N ASN A 58 -9.22 7.82 33.51
CA ASN A 58 -9.93 7.88 34.79
C ASN A 58 -10.59 9.27 34.94
N PRO A 59 -11.92 9.39 34.82
CA PRO A 59 -12.61 10.68 34.94
C PRO A 59 -12.61 11.24 36.36
N LEU A 60 -12.38 10.43 37.38
CA LEU A 60 -12.35 10.81 38.80
C LEU A 60 -10.90 10.94 39.34
N ASN A 61 -9.92 11.06 38.45
CA ASN A 61 -8.54 11.20 38.85
C ASN A 61 -8.31 12.48 39.67
N SER A 62 -7.41 12.43 40.65
CA SER A 62 -7.01 13.60 41.41
C SER A 62 -6.36 14.65 40.52
N SER A 63 -6.30 15.91 41.04
CA SER A 63 -5.71 17.01 40.29
C SER A 63 -4.26 16.74 39.91
N ARG A 64 -3.94 16.93 38.63
CA ARG A 64 -2.60 16.72 38.06
C ARG A 64 -2.35 17.67 36.89
N GLN A 65 -1.14 17.65 36.36
CA GLN A 65 -0.74 18.43 35.20
C GLN A 65 -0.93 17.65 33.90
N TYR A 66 -1.34 18.36 32.86
CA TYR A 66 -1.54 17.88 31.51
C TYR A 66 -0.79 18.76 30.53
N VAL A 67 -0.33 18.17 29.45
CA VAL A 67 0.42 18.86 28.40
C VAL A 67 -0.20 18.59 27.02
N MET A 68 -0.25 19.61 26.19
CA MET A 68 -0.60 19.54 24.79
C MET A 68 0.50 20.16 23.94
N GLU A 69 0.82 19.56 22.84
CA GLU A 69 1.70 20.12 21.81
C GLU A 69 0.99 20.22 20.47
N VAL A 70 1.27 21.28 19.72
CA VAL A 70 0.81 21.49 18.34
C VAL A 70 2.01 21.79 17.46
N ASP A 71 2.08 21.15 16.29
CA ASP A 71 3.15 21.35 15.31
C ASP A 71 2.63 21.13 13.88
N THR A 72 3.39 21.55 12.89
CA THR A 72 3.17 21.29 11.46
C THR A 72 3.78 19.96 10.99
N THR A 73 4.43 19.23 11.86
CA THR A 73 4.97 17.89 11.60
C THR A 73 4.60 16.92 12.72
N GLU A 74 4.37 15.66 12.37
CA GLU A 74 4.13 14.57 13.35
C GLU A 74 5.34 14.33 14.27
N LEU A 75 6.52 14.81 13.89
CA LEU A 75 7.75 14.66 14.67
C LEU A 75 7.85 15.67 15.83
N PHE A 76 7.00 16.70 15.87
CA PHE A 76 6.99 17.77 16.88
C PHE A 76 8.35 18.42 17.09
N ASN A 77 9.06 18.69 16.00
CA ASN A 77 10.41 19.25 15.99
C ASN A 77 10.58 20.45 15.03
N SER A 78 9.48 21.03 14.51
CA SER A 78 9.57 22.21 13.66
C SER A 78 9.72 23.49 14.48
N SER A 79 10.07 24.59 13.82
CA SER A 79 10.12 25.92 14.42
C SER A 79 8.73 26.45 14.83
N PHE A 80 7.66 25.88 14.31
CA PHE A 80 6.29 26.24 14.67
C PHE A 80 5.86 25.63 16.00
N LYS A 81 6.48 24.55 16.48
CA LYS A 81 6.05 23.81 17.66
C LYS A 81 5.64 24.72 18.83
N LYS A 82 4.44 24.48 19.36
CA LYS A 82 3.89 25.17 20.55
C LYS A 82 3.53 24.13 21.60
N THR A 83 3.79 24.45 22.87
CA THR A 83 3.47 23.60 24.02
C THR A 83 2.58 24.37 25.00
N TYR A 84 1.53 23.73 25.48
CA TYR A 84 0.57 24.27 26.42
C TYR A 84 0.41 23.32 27.59
N ASN A 85 0.41 23.88 28.80
CA ASN A 85 0.18 23.13 30.02
C ASN A 85 -1.10 23.60 30.68
N THR A 86 -1.81 22.68 31.31
CA THR A 86 -2.97 22.94 32.16
C THR A 86 -2.97 21.98 33.33
N SER A 87 -3.76 22.28 34.36
CA SER A 87 -3.94 21.39 35.50
C SER A 87 -5.42 21.26 35.84
N GLY A 88 -5.80 20.12 36.37
CA GLY A 88 -7.17 19.83 36.75
C GLY A 88 -7.34 18.41 37.26
N VAL A 89 -8.52 18.12 37.80
CA VAL A 89 -8.95 16.75 38.11
C VAL A 89 -9.31 16.01 36.81
N GLY A 90 -9.50 14.70 36.87
CA GLY A 90 -9.90 13.91 35.70
C GLY A 90 -11.21 14.36 35.04
N GLY A 91 -11.51 13.77 33.89
CA GLY A 91 -12.63 14.12 33.03
C GLY A 91 -12.19 14.84 31.77
N VAL A 92 -12.91 15.89 31.38
CA VAL A 92 -12.62 16.68 30.18
C VAL A 92 -11.58 17.75 30.45
N ILE A 93 -10.45 17.65 29.76
CA ILE A 93 -9.36 18.63 29.84
C ILE A 93 -9.42 19.56 28.63
N GLU A 94 -9.40 20.87 28.89
CA GLU A 94 -9.47 21.91 27.86
C GLU A 94 -8.13 22.62 27.73
N PHE A 95 -7.70 22.83 26.48
CA PHE A 95 -6.60 23.73 26.14
C PHE A 95 -7.13 24.84 25.23
N LYS A 96 -6.89 26.09 25.59
CA LYS A 96 -7.33 27.29 24.87
C LYS A 96 -6.13 28.15 24.46
N PRO A 97 -5.38 27.70 23.44
CA PRO A 97 -4.23 28.48 22.97
C PRO A 97 -4.68 29.80 22.37
N THR A 98 -4.02 30.91 22.76
CA THR A 98 -4.33 32.28 22.29
C THR A 98 -3.31 32.81 21.30
N ASN A 99 -2.22 32.11 21.06
CA ASN A 99 -1.06 32.58 20.29
C ASN A 99 -0.72 31.66 19.12
N ILE A 100 -1.72 30.99 18.53
CA ILE A 100 -1.57 30.23 17.30
C ILE A 100 -2.33 30.96 16.19
N THR A 101 -1.64 31.20 15.07
CA THR A 101 -2.25 31.61 13.81
C THR A 101 -2.11 30.45 12.83
N TYR A 102 -3.24 29.93 12.36
CA TYR A 102 -3.27 28.81 11.41
C TYR A 102 -3.17 29.35 9.99
N THR A 103 -2.28 28.74 9.21
CA THR A 103 -2.06 29.07 7.79
C THR A 103 -2.95 28.20 6.92
N ASP A 104 -3.58 28.78 5.91
CA ASP A 104 -4.42 28.07 4.95
C ASP A 104 -3.68 26.88 4.30
N SER A 105 -4.41 25.82 4.07
CA SER A 105 -3.95 24.57 3.41
C SER A 105 -2.79 23.88 4.14
N THR A 106 -2.63 24.15 5.43
CA THR A 106 -1.59 23.56 6.27
C THR A 106 -2.17 22.48 7.19
N VAL A 107 -1.50 21.33 7.25
CA VAL A 107 -1.82 20.25 8.18
C VAL A 107 -1.09 20.49 9.48
N TYR A 108 -1.83 20.40 10.57
CA TYR A 108 -1.35 20.52 11.94
C TYR A 108 -1.51 19.19 12.65
N TYR A 109 -0.49 18.84 13.42
CA TYR A 109 -0.48 17.68 14.32
C TYR A 109 -0.60 18.19 15.75
N TRP A 110 -1.39 17.54 16.57
CA TRP A 110 -1.47 17.85 17.97
C TRP A 110 -1.49 16.57 18.79
N ARG A 111 -0.91 16.65 19.95
CA ARG A 111 -0.82 15.52 20.86
C ARG A 111 -1.00 15.94 22.30
N THR A 112 -1.51 15.02 23.09
CA THR A 112 -1.77 15.24 24.51
C THR A 112 -1.18 14.13 25.34
N SER A 113 -0.80 14.49 26.56
CA SER A 113 -0.33 13.55 27.57
C SER A 113 -0.64 14.06 28.97
N THR A 114 -0.68 13.15 29.92
CA THR A 114 -0.47 13.48 31.33
C THR A 114 1.00 13.84 31.54
N VAL A 115 1.30 14.80 32.42
CA VAL A 115 2.69 15.04 32.83
C VAL A 115 3.07 13.93 33.82
N PRO A 116 4.01 13.05 33.47
CA PRO A 116 4.33 11.92 34.31
C PRO A 116 5.00 12.34 35.62
N THR A 117 4.81 11.54 36.65
CA THR A 117 5.63 11.63 37.85
C THR A 117 7.08 11.23 37.54
N SER A 118 8.02 11.72 38.33
CA SER A 118 9.45 11.48 38.12
C SER A 118 9.78 9.99 37.84
N GLY A 119 10.50 9.74 36.74
CA GLY A 119 10.95 8.40 36.33
C GLY A 119 10.07 7.68 35.31
N ASN A 120 8.88 8.17 35.01
CA ASN A 120 7.99 7.58 34.01
C ASN A 120 8.15 8.25 32.63
N THR A 121 7.93 7.48 31.56
CA THR A 121 7.94 8.00 30.20
C THR A 121 6.62 8.69 29.86
N VAL A 122 6.69 9.75 29.05
CA VAL A 122 5.51 10.45 28.52
C VAL A 122 4.81 9.58 27.48
N ILE A 123 3.52 9.32 27.66
CA ILE A 123 2.68 8.60 26.68
C ILE A 123 1.88 9.63 25.89
N TRP A 124 2.20 9.75 24.61
CA TRP A 124 1.56 10.69 23.72
C TRP A 124 0.46 10.05 22.87
N ASN A 125 -0.71 10.69 22.83
CA ASN A 125 -1.78 10.39 21.91
C ASN A 125 -1.91 11.51 20.88
N ASN A 126 -1.87 11.16 19.58
CA ASN A 126 -1.72 12.10 18.48
C ASN A 126 -2.95 12.14 17.59
N PHE A 127 -3.37 13.35 17.19
CA PHE A 127 -4.32 13.61 16.13
C PHE A 127 -3.74 14.62 15.12
N SER A 128 -4.41 14.77 13.99
CA SER A 128 -4.08 15.78 12.99
C SER A 128 -5.35 16.43 12.44
N PHE A 129 -5.22 17.65 11.95
CA PHE A 129 -6.28 18.36 11.23
C PHE A 129 -5.66 19.23 10.14
N VAL A 130 -6.46 19.67 9.18
CA VAL A 130 -6.06 20.67 8.20
C VAL A 130 -6.82 21.95 8.44
N TYR A 131 -6.14 23.10 8.33
CA TYR A 131 -6.80 24.39 8.35
C TYR A 131 -7.16 24.81 6.93
N LEU A 132 -8.48 24.97 6.67
CA LEU A 132 -9.05 25.38 5.39
C LEU A 132 -10.18 26.39 5.63
N PRO A 133 -9.89 27.71 5.63
CA PRO A 133 -10.85 28.73 6.06
C PRO A 133 -12.12 28.80 5.20
N ASN A 134 -12.02 28.39 3.93
CA ASN A 134 -13.14 28.46 2.97
C ASN A 134 -13.81 27.09 2.72
N SER A 135 -13.48 26.07 3.52
CA SER A 135 -14.07 24.74 3.39
C SER A 135 -15.22 24.52 4.36
N THR A 136 -16.18 23.70 3.95
CA THR A 136 -17.14 23.10 4.89
C THR A 136 -16.44 22.05 5.76
N PRO A 137 -16.98 21.71 6.94
CA PRO A 137 -16.47 20.66 7.80
C PRO A 137 -16.31 19.32 7.07
N GLY A 138 -15.46 18.44 7.60
CA GLY A 138 -15.21 17.13 7.06
C GLY A 138 -13.84 16.60 7.45
N PHE A 139 -13.34 15.62 6.70
CA PHE A 139 -12.09 14.92 6.96
C PHE A 139 -11.16 15.02 5.76
N ASN A 140 -9.85 15.09 6.01
CA ASN A 140 -8.83 15.29 4.98
C ASN A 140 -7.53 14.58 5.33
N GLN A 141 -6.94 13.92 4.35
CA GLN A 141 -5.53 13.54 4.37
C GLN A 141 -4.85 14.18 3.16
N SER A 142 -3.80 14.94 3.40
CA SER A 142 -3.03 15.65 2.36
C SER A 142 -1.55 15.76 2.66
N HIS A 143 -1.08 15.13 3.74
CA HIS A 143 0.29 15.22 4.18
C HIS A 143 0.93 13.83 4.34
N TYR A 144 2.25 13.78 4.12
CA TYR A 144 3.03 12.55 4.15
C TYR A 144 2.80 11.69 5.40
N PHE A 145 2.83 12.29 6.59
CA PHE A 145 2.64 11.55 7.84
C PHE A 145 1.21 11.05 8.03
N GLN A 146 0.21 11.75 7.48
CA GLN A 146 -1.16 11.24 7.43
C GLN A 146 -1.25 10.01 6.51
N PHE A 147 -0.61 10.08 5.34
CA PHE A 147 -0.57 8.96 4.40
C PHE A 147 0.15 7.74 4.97
N LYS A 148 1.18 7.91 5.81
CA LYS A 148 1.84 6.78 6.49
C LYS A 148 0.90 5.93 7.35
N LYS A 149 -0.26 6.44 7.73
CA LYS A 149 -1.29 5.69 8.49
C LYS A 149 -2.20 4.84 7.57
N ASN A 150 -2.09 5.01 6.26
CA ASN A 150 -2.86 4.26 5.27
C ASN A 150 -2.34 2.82 5.15
N THR A 151 -3.19 1.94 4.65
CA THR A 151 -2.80 0.57 4.29
C THR A 151 -2.43 0.53 2.81
N TYR A 152 -1.32 -0.12 2.52
CA TYR A 152 -0.76 -0.25 1.18
C TYR A 152 -0.75 -1.71 0.75
N ASN A 153 -1.12 -1.98 -0.49
CA ASN A 153 -1.08 -3.32 -1.08
C ASN A 153 -0.43 -3.24 -2.46
N LYS A 154 0.74 -3.88 -2.61
CA LYS A 154 1.57 -3.88 -3.83
C LYS A 154 2.05 -2.49 -4.28
N ILE A 155 1.95 -1.53 -3.40
CA ILE A 155 2.45 -0.17 -3.53
C ILE A 155 3.09 0.21 -2.20
N THR A 156 4.14 1.00 -2.23
CA THR A 156 4.81 1.54 -1.04
C THR A 156 4.98 3.05 -1.18
N LEU A 157 4.78 3.78 -0.08
CA LEU A 157 5.13 5.19 0.03
C LEU A 157 6.57 5.32 0.54
N GLY A 158 7.47 5.77 -0.33
CA GLY A 158 8.88 5.96 0.01
C GLY A 158 9.12 7.10 1.00
N ALA A 159 10.30 7.10 1.64
CA ALA A 159 10.75 8.20 2.50
C ALA A 159 10.89 9.52 1.72
N ASP A 160 11.12 9.46 0.43
CA ASP A 160 11.13 10.58 -0.52
C ASP A 160 9.72 11.05 -0.92
N ARG A 161 8.69 10.51 -0.29
CA ARG A 161 7.26 10.84 -0.47
C ARG A 161 6.69 10.46 -1.84
N VAL A 162 7.33 9.51 -2.52
CA VAL A 162 6.89 9.00 -3.82
C VAL A 162 6.29 7.62 -3.65
N LEU A 163 5.12 7.41 -4.27
CA LEU A 163 4.49 6.10 -4.36
C LEU A 163 5.17 5.28 -5.46
N ARG A 164 5.46 4.03 -5.18
CA ARG A 164 6.05 3.07 -6.13
C ARG A 164 5.38 1.72 -5.99
N TYR A 165 5.23 1.01 -7.11
CA TYR A 165 4.84 -0.40 -7.04
C TYR A 165 5.94 -1.23 -6.38
N ASP A 166 5.54 -2.18 -5.56
CA ASP A 166 6.44 -3.12 -4.93
C ASP A 166 7.09 -4.03 -5.97
N LYS A 167 8.25 -4.55 -5.63
CA LYS A 167 8.94 -5.53 -6.46
C LYS A 167 8.22 -6.86 -6.43
N ARG A 168 8.25 -7.55 -7.58
CA ARG A 168 7.70 -8.88 -7.76
C ARG A 168 8.71 -9.77 -8.46
N ASN A 169 8.95 -10.93 -7.87
CA ASN A 169 9.70 -12.00 -8.55
C ASN A 169 8.81 -12.70 -9.57
N ARG A 170 9.39 -13.05 -10.71
CA ARG A 170 8.78 -13.84 -11.77
C ARG A 170 9.73 -14.95 -12.19
N GLU A 171 9.18 -16.10 -12.48
CA GLU A 171 9.89 -17.19 -13.12
C GLU A 171 9.54 -17.27 -14.60
N PHE A 172 10.57 -17.29 -15.44
CA PHE A 172 10.41 -17.50 -16.87
C PHE A 172 10.93 -18.88 -17.24
N ASP A 173 10.06 -19.73 -17.79
CA ASP A 173 10.39 -21.05 -18.28
C ASP A 173 10.56 -21.01 -19.80
N ILE A 174 11.65 -21.52 -20.29
CA ILE A 174 12.01 -21.61 -21.71
C ILE A 174 12.01 -23.07 -22.12
N ARG A 175 11.24 -23.38 -23.14
CA ARG A 175 11.27 -24.68 -23.80
C ARG A 175 11.70 -24.50 -25.23
N THR A 176 12.65 -25.28 -25.71
CA THR A 176 13.10 -25.27 -27.10
C THR A 176 13.50 -26.66 -27.57
N ALA A 177 13.24 -26.92 -28.85
CA ALA A 177 13.58 -28.14 -29.55
C ALA A 177 13.75 -27.83 -31.03
N ILE A 178 14.17 -28.85 -31.83
CA ILE A 178 14.26 -28.79 -33.29
C ILE A 178 13.22 -29.71 -33.89
N TYR A 179 12.70 -29.33 -35.08
CA TYR A 179 11.80 -30.18 -35.84
C TYR A 179 12.49 -31.55 -36.14
N PRO A 180 11.83 -32.75 -36.04
CA PRO A 180 10.37 -32.85 -35.84
C PRO A 180 9.90 -32.75 -34.38
N ASN A 181 10.79 -32.72 -33.40
CA ASN A 181 10.43 -32.75 -31.98
C ASN A 181 9.82 -31.43 -31.51
N ALA A 182 9.96 -30.35 -32.30
CA ALA A 182 9.35 -29.03 -32.07
C ALA A 182 8.05 -28.80 -32.84
N ASN A 183 7.35 -29.83 -33.26
CA ASN A 183 6.12 -29.67 -34.05
C ASN A 183 4.84 -29.51 -33.23
N GLN A 184 4.91 -29.68 -31.93
CA GLN A 184 3.80 -29.52 -30.99
C GLN A 184 3.68 -28.08 -30.49
N THR A 185 2.47 -27.67 -30.16
CA THR A 185 2.14 -26.27 -29.77
C THR A 185 2.95 -25.77 -28.57
N ASN A 186 3.54 -26.63 -27.76
CA ASN A 186 4.30 -26.26 -26.59
C ASN A 186 5.79 -26.70 -26.65
N ASP A 187 6.26 -27.20 -27.75
CA ASP A 187 7.64 -27.70 -27.89
C ASP A 187 8.67 -26.58 -27.98
N TRP A 188 8.22 -25.36 -28.19
CA TRP A 188 9.00 -24.16 -27.97
C TRP A 188 8.11 -23.06 -27.39
N SER A 189 8.47 -22.57 -26.25
CA SER A 189 7.69 -21.57 -25.56
C SER A 189 8.56 -20.76 -24.61
N ILE A 190 8.07 -19.58 -24.26
CA ILE A 190 8.45 -18.87 -23.06
C ILE A 190 7.20 -18.69 -22.22
N ARG A 191 7.30 -19.01 -20.94
CA ARG A 191 6.22 -18.89 -19.96
C ARG A 191 6.66 -17.95 -18.85
N ASN A 192 5.71 -17.31 -18.23
CA ASN A 192 5.89 -16.36 -17.15
C ASN A 192 4.97 -16.80 -16.00
N ASP A 193 5.55 -17.26 -14.89
CA ASP A 193 4.83 -17.90 -13.79
C ASP A 193 3.88 -19.02 -14.29
N GLY A 194 4.37 -19.87 -15.19
CA GLY A 194 3.61 -20.96 -15.79
C GLY A 194 2.62 -20.56 -16.89
N LEU A 195 2.33 -19.26 -17.06
CA LEU A 195 1.45 -18.76 -18.13
C LEU A 195 2.24 -18.56 -19.43
N ILE A 196 1.68 -18.97 -20.54
CA ILE A 196 2.31 -18.84 -21.85
C ILE A 196 2.36 -17.35 -22.23
N GLU A 197 3.56 -16.75 -22.29
CA GLU A 197 3.79 -15.44 -22.93
C GLU A 197 3.84 -15.58 -24.44
N GLN A 198 4.53 -16.63 -24.91
CA GLN A 198 4.56 -17.03 -26.30
C GLN A 198 4.78 -18.53 -26.36
N ALA A 199 3.93 -19.22 -27.10
CA ALA A 199 4.18 -20.57 -27.58
C ALA A 199 4.07 -20.55 -29.08
N GLY A 200 4.82 -21.39 -29.72
CA GLY A 200 4.77 -21.32 -31.11
C GLY A 200 4.35 -22.54 -31.79
N PHE A 201 3.84 -22.24 -32.91
CA PHE A 201 3.60 -23.17 -33.97
C PHE A 201 4.59 -22.89 -35.10
N TYR A 202 4.91 -23.89 -35.86
CA TYR A 202 5.73 -23.82 -37.04
C TYR A 202 5.18 -22.76 -38.00
N GLY A 203 5.89 -21.64 -38.18
CA GLY A 203 5.51 -20.59 -39.12
C GLY A 203 6.22 -20.76 -40.47
N PRO A 204 5.54 -21.00 -41.59
CA PRO A 204 6.15 -20.91 -42.89
C PRO A 204 6.46 -19.44 -43.22
N GLY A 205 7.61 -19.14 -43.69
CA GLY A 205 7.99 -17.78 -44.12
C GLY A 205 9.51 -17.58 -44.14
N LEU A 206 10.21 -18.46 -43.50
CA LEU A 206 11.66 -18.53 -43.60
C LEU A 206 11.97 -19.58 -44.66
N GLY A 207 12.66 -19.22 -45.72
CA GLY A 207 13.07 -20.16 -46.76
C GLY A 207 13.87 -21.35 -46.16
N PRO A 208 13.86 -22.51 -46.76
CA PRO A 208 14.39 -23.76 -46.17
C PRO A 208 15.87 -23.74 -45.81
N ASN A 209 16.63 -22.75 -46.26
CA ASN A 209 18.07 -22.62 -45.99
C ASN A 209 18.40 -21.34 -45.20
N SER A 210 17.45 -20.71 -44.55
CA SER A 210 17.71 -19.50 -43.76
C SER A 210 18.28 -19.87 -42.40
N GLU A 211 19.43 -19.34 -42.07
CA GLU A 211 20.02 -19.41 -40.73
C GLU A 211 19.36 -18.38 -39.82
N VAL A 212 18.68 -18.79 -38.76
CA VAL A 212 17.85 -17.92 -37.94
C VAL A 212 18.06 -18.17 -36.47
N LEU A 213 18.24 -17.10 -35.73
CA LEU A 213 18.17 -17.08 -34.27
C LEU A 213 16.84 -16.47 -33.81
N ARG A 214 16.32 -17.00 -32.70
CA ARG A 214 15.15 -16.46 -32.01
C ARG A 214 15.58 -15.73 -30.76
N PHE A 215 14.99 -14.54 -30.56
CA PHE A 215 15.19 -13.74 -29.36
C PHE A 215 13.86 -13.46 -28.70
N TYR A 216 13.82 -13.59 -27.36
CA TYR A 216 12.81 -13.00 -26.52
C TYR A 216 13.49 -11.92 -25.68
N ILE A 217 12.88 -10.76 -25.60
CA ILE A 217 13.37 -9.67 -24.75
C ILE A 217 12.39 -9.53 -23.59
N VAL A 218 12.86 -9.81 -22.38
CA VAL A 218 12.04 -9.66 -21.19
C VAL A 218 12.30 -8.30 -20.58
N ASP A 219 11.25 -7.47 -20.60
CA ASP A 219 11.24 -6.16 -19.96
C ASP A 219 11.18 -6.33 -18.45
N THR A 220 12.16 -5.77 -17.73
CA THR A 220 12.24 -5.89 -16.27
C THR A 220 11.38 -4.90 -15.52
N VAL A 221 10.87 -3.86 -16.20
CA VAL A 221 9.93 -2.90 -15.58
C VAL A 221 8.57 -3.57 -15.39
N ILE A 222 8.04 -4.16 -16.48
CA ILE A 222 6.70 -4.75 -16.51
C ILE A 222 6.70 -6.27 -16.41
N ASN A 223 7.88 -6.92 -16.41
CA ASN A 223 8.05 -8.38 -16.38
C ASN A 223 7.27 -9.12 -17.48
N LYS A 224 7.40 -8.66 -18.72
CA LYS A 224 6.78 -9.27 -19.91
C LYS A 224 7.75 -9.33 -21.09
N CYS A 225 7.49 -10.25 -22.02
CA CYS A 225 8.18 -10.26 -23.28
C CYS A 225 7.77 -9.07 -24.16
N TRP A 226 8.73 -8.48 -24.86
CA TRP A 226 8.45 -7.49 -25.91
C TRP A 226 7.63 -8.09 -27.03
N VAL A 227 6.75 -7.28 -27.59
CA VAL A 227 5.90 -7.67 -28.69
C VAL A 227 6.51 -7.21 -30.02
N ASN A 228 6.71 -8.16 -30.92
CA ASN A 228 7.05 -7.88 -32.30
C ASN A 228 5.79 -7.75 -33.16
N THR A 229 5.79 -6.79 -34.05
CA THR A 229 4.66 -6.53 -34.97
C THR A 229 5.14 -6.45 -36.40
N ASP A 230 4.25 -6.82 -37.32
CA ASP A 230 4.46 -6.67 -38.75
C ASP A 230 4.30 -5.21 -39.18
N ASN A 231 5.25 -4.69 -39.96
CA ASN A 231 5.19 -3.35 -40.56
C ASN A 231 4.92 -3.40 -42.07
N GLY A 232 4.52 -4.55 -42.62
CA GLY A 232 4.25 -4.78 -44.02
C GLY A 232 5.45 -5.34 -44.82
N VAL A 233 6.68 -5.10 -44.37
CA VAL A 233 7.91 -5.51 -45.04
C VAL A 233 8.77 -6.42 -44.13
N SER A 234 8.90 -6.04 -42.88
CA SER A 234 9.70 -6.73 -41.88
C SER A 234 8.99 -6.72 -40.52
N GLY A 235 9.55 -7.37 -39.51
CA GLY A 235 9.22 -7.15 -38.13
C GLY A 235 9.94 -5.90 -37.59
N LEU A 236 9.66 -5.55 -36.33
CA LEU A 236 10.33 -4.44 -35.65
C LEU A 236 11.86 -4.67 -35.59
N TYR A 237 12.60 -3.57 -35.60
CA TYR A 237 14.06 -3.54 -35.44
C TYR A 237 14.84 -4.32 -36.51
N GLY A 238 14.26 -4.48 -37.73
CA GLY A 238 14.91 -5.26 -38.79
C GLY A 238 14.81 -6.77 -38.62
N SER A 239 13.98 -7.26 -37.72
CA SER A 239 13.69 -8.69 -37.58
C SER A 239 12.89 -9.22 -38.77
N VAL A 240 12.85 -10.54 -38.91
CA VAL A 240 12.03 -11.20 -39.92
C VAL A 240 10.56 -10.87 -39.66
N ARG A 241 9.82 -10.62 -40.74
CA ARG A 241 8.39 -10.34 -40.67
C ARG A 241 7.65 -11.45 -39.91
N PRO A 242 6.93 -11.15 -38.83
CA PRO A 242 6.12 -12.15 -38.17
C PRO A 242 4.97 -12.54 -39.08
N VAL A 243 4.80 -13.84 -39.31
CA VAL A 243 3.67 -14.35 -40.09
C VAL A 243 2.48 -14.49 -39.15
N PRO A 244 1.28 -13.98 -39.53
CA PRO A 244 0.10 -14.11 -38.70
C PRO A 244 -0.25 -15.59 -38.45
N ILE A 245 -0.41 -15.94 -37.19
CA ILE A 245 -1.09 -17.18 -36.81
C ILE A 245 -2.54 -16.78 -36.51
N ASN A 246 -3.48 -17.33 -37.27
CA ASN A 246 -4.91 -17.00 -37.11
C ASN A 246 -5.24 -15.50 -37.22
N GLY A 247 -4.58 -14.77 -38.10
CA GLY A 247 -4.86 -13.35 -38.36
C GLY A 247 -4.21 -12.38 -37.33
N THR A 248 -3.45 -12.87 -36.36
CA THR A 248 -2.77 -12.02 -35.35
C THR A 248 -1.37 -11.67 -35.84
N VAL A 249 -1.06 -10.37 -35.88
CA VAL A 249 0.24 -9.84 -36.38
C VAL A 249 1.20 -9.55 -35.21
N LYS A 250 0.86 -9.96 -33.99
CA LYS A 250 1.65 -9.71 -32.78
C LYS A 250 2.21 -11.01 -32.23
N VAL A 251 3.53 -11.05 -32.05
CA VAL A 251 4.24 -12.20 -31.46
C VAL A 251 5.22 -11.73 -30.39
N GLY A 252 5.46 -12.53 -29.37
CA GLY A 252 6.37 -12.21 -28.24
C GLY A 252 7.84 -12.59 -28.52
N PHE A 253 8.28 -12.65 -29.77
CA PHE A 253 9.64 -12.98 -30.15
C PHE A 253 10.12 -12.26 -31.41
N PHE A 254 11.43 -12.25 -31.61
CA PHE A 254 12.09 -11.68 -32.79
C PHE A 254 12.92 -12.77 -33.46
N HIS A 255 12.71 -13.00 -34.76
CA HIS A 255 13.59 -13.83 -35.56
C HIS A 255 14.57 -12.93 -36.33
N PHE A 256 15.83 -13.27 -36.28
CA PHE A 256 16.87 -12.62 -37.07
C PHE A 256 17.63 -13.65 -37.89
N LYS A 257 17.81 -13.35 -39.18
CA LYS A 257 18.73 -14.09 -40.01
C LYS A 257 20.18 -13.82 -39.61
N VAL A 258 21.06 -14.79 -39.74
CA VAL A 258 22.49 -14.71 -39.35
C VAL A 258 23.46 -15.31 -40.38
N GLY A 259 22.99 -15.68 -41.57
CA GLY A 259 23.80 -16.32 -42.60
C GLY A 259 24.84 -15.37 -43.22
N THR A 260 24.54 -14.08 -43.33
CA THR A 260 25.45 -13.10 -43.92
C THR A 260 25.99 -12.14 -42.87
N LEU A 261 27.10 -11.44 -43.18
CA LEU A 261 27.65 -10.39 -42.32
C LEU A 261 26.63 -9.30 -42.05
N ALA A 262 25.90 -8.82 -43.07
CA ALA A 262 24.89 -7.78 -42.92
C ALA A 262 23.73 -8.21 -41.97
N GLU A 263 23.28 -9.44 -42.06
CA GLU A 263 22.28 -10.01 -41.16
C GLU A 263 22.76 -10.08 -39.71
N ARG A 264 24.00 -10.50 -39.50
CA ARG A 264 24.60 -10.51 -38.14
C ARG A 264 24.79 -9.12 -37.60
N GLN A 265 25.09 -8.14 -38.46
CA GLN A 265 25.17 -6.74 -38.05
C GLN A 265 23.81 -6.19 -37.60
N ASN A 266 22.68 -6.62 -38.20
CA ASN A 266 21.34 -6.27 -37.76
C ASN A 266 21.08 -6.80 -36.34
N VAL A 267 21.50 -8.01 -36.02
CA VAL A 267 21.40 -8.56 -34.66
C VAL A 267 22.20 -7.70 -33.66
N ILE A 268 23.44 -7.38 -34.02
CA ILE A 268 24.30 -6.54 -33.18
C ILE A 268 23.66 -5.17 -32.90
N ASN A 269 23.12 -4.54 -33.94
CA ASN A 269 22.43 -3.26 -33.82
C ASN A 269 21.18 -3.38 -32.94
N PHE A 270 20.38 -4.43 -33.10
CA PHE A 270 19.22 -4.70 -32.25
C PHE A 270 19.63 -4.81 -30.79
N LEU A 271 20.60 -5.68 -30.48
CA LEU A 271 21.03 -5.94 -29.11
C LEU A 271 21.71 -4.73 -28.46
N ASN A 272 22.48 -3.96 -29.22
CA ASN A 272 23.22 -2.81 -28.68
C ASN A 272 22.37 -1.54 -28.57
N THR A 273 21.52 -1.27 -29.56
CA THR A 273 20.82 0.03 -29.70
C THR A 273 19.40 -0.02 -29.19
N ASN A 274 18.64 -1.09 -29.46
CA ASN A 274 17.22 -1.13 -29.14
C ASN A 274 16.95 -1.74 -27.77
N VAL A 275 17.62 -2.83 -27.39
CA VAL A 275 17.42 -3.45 -26.07
C VAL A 275 18.02 -2.54 -25.00
N GLN A 276 17.23 -2.17 -23.99
CA GLN A 276 17.70 -1.32 -22.88
C GLN A 276 18.54 -2.13 -21.89
N VAL A 277 19.47 -1.44 -21.23
CA VAL A 277 20.23 -2.00 -20.09
C VAL A 277 19.27 -2.42 -19.00
N GLY A 278 19.51 -3.60 -18.41
CA GLY A 278 18.65 -4.17 -17.37
C GLY A 278 17.63 -5.19 -17.88
N ASN A 279 17.27 -5.18 -19.17
CA ASN A 279 16.40 -6.19 -19.76
C ASN A 279 17.14 -7.52 -19.95
N TYR A 280 16.40 -8.63 -19.90
CA TYR A 280 16.93 -9.94 -20.21
C TYR A 280 16.79 -10.22 -21.71
N VAL A 281 17.85 -10.75 -22.28
CA VAL A 281 17.89 -11.29 -23.65
C VAL A 281 17.91 -12.79 -23.55
N VAL A 282 16.89 -13.43 -24.08
CA VAL A 282 16.80 -14.88 -24.23
C VAL A 282 17.02 -15.22 -25.68
N MET A 283 18.01 -16.04 -25.96
CA MET A 283 18.37 -16.49 -27.32
C MET A 283 18.20 -18.00 -27.41
N THR A 284 17.53 -18.46 -28.46
CA THR A 284 17.35 -19.88 -28.77
C THR A 284 17.53 -20.14 -30.25
N ASN A 285 17.67 -21.40 -30.65
CA ASN A 285 17.49 -21.80 -32.04
C ASN A 285 16.06 -21.52 -32.54
N SER A 286 15.91 -21.36 -33.84
CA SER A 286 14.60 -21.46 -34.48
C SER A 286 14.24 -22.91 -34.74
N PRO A 287 13.09 -23.42 -34.28
CA PRO A 287 12.75 -24.82 -34.49
C PRO A 287 12.51 -25.23 -35.94
N ALA A 288 12.06 -24.29 -36.76
CA ALA A 288 11.79 -24.52 -38.17
C ALA A 288 13.02 -24.39 -39.08
N ASN A 289 13.94 -23.51 -38.69
CA ASN A 289 15.19 -23.24 -39.41
C ASN A 289 16.35 -23.27 -38.40
N PRO A 290 16.67 -24.45 -37.91
CA PRO A 290 17.63 -24.59 -36.81
C PRO A 290 19.09 -24.44 -37.27
N ALA A 291 19.34 -24.38 -38.57
CA ALA A 291 20.67 -24.20 -39.09
C ALA A 291 21.23 -22.85 -38.70
N VAL A 292 22.32 -22.86 -37.97
CA VAL A 292 23.14 -21.66 -37.71
C VAL A 292 24.50 -21.92 -38.31
N SER A 293 25.08 -20.92 -38.98
CA SER A 293 26.46 -20.96 -39.38
C SER A 293 27.33 -21.12 -38.14
N PHE A 294 28.44 -21.81 -38.30
CA PHE A 294 29.34 -22.02 -37.18
C PHE A 294 29.81 -20.70 -36.58
N PRO A 295 29.88 -20.58 -35.26
CA PRO A 295 30.38 -19.40 -34.57
C PRO A 295 31.77 -18.96 -35.04
N THR A 296 32.61 -19.87 -35.52
CA THR A 296 33.90 -19.54 -36.16
C THR A 296 33.74 -18.65 -37.38
N THR A 297 32.64 -18.77 -38.16
CA THR A 297 32.33 -17.86 -39.27
C THR A 297 31.98 -16.47 -38.74
N TRP A 298 31.25 -16.39 -37.65
CA TRP A 298 30.90 -15.12 -36.98
C TRP A 298 32.13 -14.45 -36.37
N GLN A 299 33.08 -15.24 -35.84
CA GLN A 299 34.34 -14.74 -35.30
C GLN A 299 35.19 -14.06 -36.37
N ALA A 300 35.18 -14.57 -37.58
CA ALA A 300 35.91 -14.01 -38.73
C ALA A 300 35.40 -12.62 -39.18
N ASP A 301 34.22 -12.21 -38.73
CA ASP A 301 33.69 -10.85 -38.98
C ASP A 301 34.43 -9.74 -38.19
N GLY A 302 35.43 -10.11 -37.38
CA GLY A 302 36.28 -9.18 -36.64
C GLY A 302 35.93 -9.05 -35.15
N PRO A 303 36.61 -8.13 -34.45
CA PRO A 303 36.55 -8.03 -32.97
C PRO A 303 35.19 -7.57 -32.42
N ASN A 304 34.37 -6.92 -33.23
CA ASN A 304 33.03 -6.48 -32.86
C ASN A 304 31.93 -7.36 -33.46
N SER A 305 32.25 -8.59 -33.80
CA SER A 305 31.32 -9.54 -34.40
C SER A 305 30.25 -9.99 -33.39
N LEU A 306 29.18 -10.63 -33.92
CA LEU A 306 28.14 -11.24 -33.10
C LEU A 306 28.73 -12.32 -32.15
N TYR A 307 29.74 -13.05 -32.59
CA TYR A 307 30.49 -14.00 -31.74
C TYR A 307 31.04 -13.31 -30.49
N HIS A 308 31.80 -12.22 -30.67
CA HIS A 308 32.43 -11.51 -29.55
C HIS A 308 31.39 -10.84 -28.65
N LEU A 309 30.33 -10.28 -29.23
CA LEU A 309 29.22 -9.71 -28.46
C LEU A 309 28.59 -10.75 -27.53
N LEU A 310 28.26 -11.93 -28.02
CA LEU A 310 27.66 -13.00 -27.22
C LEU A 310 28.66 -13.56 -26.19
N LYS A 311 29.92 -13.78 -26.59
CA LYS A 311 30.98 -14.23 -25.68
C LYS A 311 31.22 -13.27 -24.53
N ASN A 312 31.24 -11.97 -24.80
CA ASN A 312 31.41 -10.91 -23.81
C ASN A 312 30.20 -10.79 -22.85
N ASN A 313 29.00 -11.22 -23.28
CA ASN A 313 27.84 -11.35 -22.42
C ASN A 313 27.75 -12.69 -21.69
N GLY A 314 28.80 -13.53 -21.77
CA GLY A 314 28.95 -14.75 -20.98
C GLY A 314 28.58 -16.05 -21.69
N PHE A 315 28.38 -16.03 -23.01
CA PHE A 315 28.13 -17.30 -23.75
C PHE A 315 29.43 -18.09 -23.90
N SER A 316 29.83 -18.82 -22.85
CA SER A 316 31.09 -19.59 -22.83
C SER A 316 31.06 -20.77 -23.77
N LYS A 317 29.87 -21.41 -23.91
CA LYS A 317 29.64 -22.57 -24.77
C LYS A 317 29.33 -22.25 -26.22
N ILE A 318 29.49 -21.00 -26.66
CA ILE A 318 29.22 -20.58 -28.04
C ILE A 318 30.01 -21.43 -29.05
N ASP A 319 31.22 -21.85 -28.70
CA ASP A 319 32.05 -22.71 -29.54
C ASP A 319 31.52 -24.15 -29.69
N SER A 320 30.59 -24.59 -28.84
CA SER A 320 29.89 -25.84 -28.91
C SER A 320 28.66 -25.83 -29.80
N LEU A 321 28.26 -24.68 -30.30
CA LEU A 321 27.17 -24.56 -31.26
C LEU A 321 27.58 -25.19 -32.59
N TYR A 322 26.74 -26.01 -33.12
CA TYR A 322 26.87 -26.51 -34.47
C TYR A 322 25.50 -26.59 -35.13
N ARG A 323 25.49 -26.76 -36.42
CA ARG A 323 24.28 -26.85 -37.23
C ARG A 323 23.32 -27.90 -36.63
N PHE A 324 22.06 -27.51 -36.39
CA PHE A 324 21.00 -28.37 -35.87
C PHE A 324 21.16 -28.81 -34.40
N ILE A 325 21.68 -27.97 -33.52
CA ILE A 325 21.69 -28.23 -32.08
C ILE A 325 20.73 -27.29 -31.31
N PRO A 326 19.84 -27.79 -30.42
CA PRO A 326 19.07 -26.95 -29.54
C PRO A 326 19.98 -26.25 -28.51
N PHE A 327 19.69 -24.98 -28.23
CA PHE A 327 20.39 -24.27 -27.19
C PHE A 327 19.50 -23.19 -26.57
N VAL A 328 19.80 -22.80 -25.32
CA VAL A 328 19.25 -21.68 -24.58
C VAL A 328 20.41 -20.86 -24.04
N PHE A 329 20.41 -19.59 -24.35
CA PHE A 329 21.32 -18.64 -23.77
C PHE A 329 20.54 -17.42 -23.25
N VAL A 330 20.71 -17.09 -21.97
CA VAL A 330 20.07 -15.95 -21.32
C VAL A 330 21.13 -15.11 -20.65
N TYR A 331 21.08 -13.81 -20.91
CA TYR A 331 21.89 -12.83 -20.21
C TYR A 331 21.09 -11.57 -19.88
N LYS A 332 21.53 -10.83 -18.87
CA LYS A 332 20.96 -9.53 -18.54
C LYS A 332 21.84 -8.44 -19.16
N LYS A 333 21.27 -7.61 -20.05
CA LYS A 333 22.05 -6.55 -20.70
C LYS A 333 22.63 -5.57 -19.68
N GLY A 334 23.93 -5.33 -19.81
CA GLY A 334 24.69 -4.46 -18.89
C GLY A 334 25.19 -5.15 -17.62
N THR A 335 24.94 -6.45 -17.47
CA THR A 335 25.49 -7.26 -16.37
C THR A 335 26.35 -8.36 -16.97
N PRO A 336 27.64 -8.47 -16.62
CA PRO A 336 28.49 -9.53 -17.13
C PRO A 336 28.02 -10.92 -16.71
N GLY A 337 28.16 -11.89 -17.65
CA GLY A 337 27.90 -13.30 -17.39
C GLY A 337 26.55 -13.80 -17.88
N ALA A 338 26.50 -15.11 -18.13
CA ALA A 338 25.28 -15.82 -18.49
C ALA A 338 24.37 -15.97 -17.25
N VAL A 339 23.06 -15.81 -17.45
CA VAL A 339 22.02 -16.18 -16.47
C VAL A 339 21.65 -17.64 -16.65
N VAL A 340 21.47 -18.07 -17.93
CA VAL A 340 21.28 -19.46 -18.33
C VAL A 340 22.16 -19.72 -19.53
N GLU A 341 22.84 -20.85 -19.53
CA GLU A 341 23.61 -21.31 -20.66
C GLU A 341 23.48 -22.82 -20.81
N LYS A 342 22.78 -23.26 -21.84
CA LYS A 342 22.60 -24.68 -22.15
C LYS A 342 22.73 -24.93 -23.64
N VAL A 343 23.55 -25.90 -24.00
CA VAL A 343 23.63 -26.46 -25.35
C VAL A 343 23.28 -27.94 -25.21
N ALA A 344 22.40 -28.44 -26.05
CA ALA A 344 21.98 -29.83 -26.03
C ALA A 344 23.14 -30.76 -26.46
N ALA A 345 23.08 -32.02 -26.05
CA ALA A 345 24.04 -33.04 -26.48
C ALA A 345 23.69 -33.56 -27.88
N ASN A 346 22.40 -33.65 -28.20
CA ASN A 346 21.92 -34.22 -29.47
C ASN A 346 20.89 -33.27 -30.12
N PRO A 347 20.78 -33.32 -31.47
CA PRO A 347 19.75 -32.57 -32.20
C PRO A 347 18.30 -32.90 -31.81
N SER A 348 18.05 -34.11 -31.31
CA SER A 348 16.73 -34.58 -30.88
C SER A 348 16.34 -34.17 -29.46
N ASP A 349 17.24 -33.54 -28.71
CA ASP A 349 16.97 -33.16 -27.33
C ASP A 349 15.94 -32.02 -27.25
N ILE A 350 15.15 -32.03 -26.17
CA ILE A 350 14.27 -30.96 -25.79
C ILE A 350 14.86 -30.28 -24.55
N LEU A 351 15.15 -29.00 -24.63
CA LEU A 351 15.66 -28.25 -23.50
C LEU A 351 14.49 -27.54 -22.75
N ASN A 352 14.55 -27.66 -21.43
CA ASN A 352 13.68 -26.92 -20.51
C ASN A 352 14.57 -26.22 -19.48
N GLU A 353 14.60 -24.91 -19.53
CA GLU A 353 15.43 -24.09 -18.66
C GLU A 353 14.58 -22.98 -18.06
N SER A 354 14.90 -22.53 -16.86
CA SER A 354 14.21 -21.42 -16.21
C SER A 354 15.16 -20.36 -15.67
N PHE A 355 14.67 -19.14 -15.50
CA PHE A 355 15.37 -18.06 -14.83
C PHE A 355 14.40 -17.14 -14.12
N HIS A 356 14.91 -16.43 -13.12
CA HIS A 356 14.11 -15.50 -12.34
C HIS A 356 14.42 -14.05 -12.71
N THR A 357 13.37 -13.24 -12.71
CA THR A 357 13.47 -11.78 -12.87
C THR A 357 12.84 -11.06 -11.69
N ILE A 358 13.31 -9.86 -11.43
CA ILE A 358 12.69 -8.94 -10.46
C ILE A 358 12.16 -7.75 -11.24
N GLY A 359 10.85 -7.57 -11.24
CA GLY A 359 10.19 -6.40 -11.81
C GLY A 359 9.22 -5.76 -10.82
N ASN A 360 8.31 -4.93 -11.30
CA ASN A 360 7.33 -4.27 -10.47
C ASN A 360 5.97 -4.98 -10.55
N HIS A 361 5.15 -4.82 -9.50
CA HIS A 361 3.72 -4.97 -9.68
C HIS A 361 3.21 -3.88 -10.65
N LEU A 362 2.12 -4.15 -11.33
CA LEU A 362 1.49 -3.23 -12.29
C LEU A 362 0.12 -2.76 -11.79
N VAL A 363 -0.32 -3.31 -10.68
CA VAL A 363 -1.58 -3.04 -10.01
C VAL A 363 -1.33 -3.01 -8.52
N GLY A 364 -1.91 -2.04 -7.84
CA GLY A 364 -1.87 -1.95 -6.40
C GLY A 364 -2.90 -0.96 -5.87
N ASP A 365 -3.05 -0.91 -4.56
CA ASP A 365 -4.04 -0.04 -3.94
C ASP A 365 -3.55 0.59 -2.63
N ILE A 366 -4.19 1.71 -2.29
CA ILE A 366 -3.97 2.47 -1.07
C ILE A 366 -5.32 2.63 -0.39
N THR A 367 -5.45 2.21 0.86
CA THR A 367 -6.67 2.39 1.64
C THR A 367 -6.40 3.36 2.77
N SER A 368 -7.23 4.41 2.88
CA SER A 368 -7.13 5.42 3.93
C SER A 368 -7.40 4.81 5.31
N ASP A 369 -6.96 5.51 6.35
CA ASP A 369 -7.56 5.35 7.67
C ASP A 369 -9.05 5.73 7.60
N LYS A 370 -9.82 5.43 8.65
CA LYS A 370 -11.23 5.74 8.69
C LYS A 370 -11.47 7.24 8.93
N PHE A 371 -12.38 7.81 8.18
CA PHE A 371 -12.95 9.14 8.39
C PHE A 371 -14.28 9.02 9.12
N GLY A 372 -14.56 9.93 10.02
CA GLY A 372 -15.79 9.90 10.83
C GLY A 372 -15.49 9.85 12.33
N PRO A 373 -16.55 9.77 13.15
CA PRO A 373 -17.95 9.60 12.74
C PRO A 373 -18.58 10.88 12.18
N ALA A 374 -19.53 10.72 11.26
CA ALA A 374 -20.28 11.82 10.68
C ALA A 374 -21.79 11.67 10.88
N LEU A 375 -22.48 12.78 11.06
CA LEU A 375 -23.95 12.85 11.08
C LEU A 375 -24.51 12.82 9.65
N GLN A 376 -23.77 13.38 8.71
CA GLN A 376 -24.11 13.46 7.30
C GLN A 376 -22.85 13.52 6.44
N TRP A 377 -22.84 12.82 5.31
CA TRP A 377 -21.84 12.90 4.28
C TRP A 377 -22.30 13.83 3.16
N ASN A 378 -21.42 14.69 2.64
CA ASN A 378 -21.77 15.68 1.62
C ASN A 378 -21.07 15.43 0.29
N SER A 379 -19.74 15.39 0.29
CA SER A 379 -18.97 15.26 -0.95
C SER A 379 -17.62 14.62 -0.75
N LEU A 380 -17.09 14.03 -1.82
CA LEU A 380 -15.72 13.55 -1.94
C LEU A 380 -14.97 14.44 -2.93
N HIS A 381 -13.81 14.92 -2.52
CA HIS A 381 -12.84 15.60 -3.37
C HIS A 381 -11.51 14.85 -3.28
N TRP A 382 -10.93 14.52 -4.41
CA TRP A 382 -9.63 13.88 -4.43
C TRP A 382 -8.82 14.31 -5.64
N ARG A 383 -7.50 14.33 -5.51
CA ARG A 383 -6.57 14.67 -6.59
C ARG A 383 -5.36 13.76 -6.52
N GLY A 384 -4.92 13.37 -7.71
CA GLY A 384 -3.68 12.67 -7.94
C GLY A 384 -2.91 13.31 -9.09
N THR A 385 -1.65 12.95 -9.25
CA THR A 385 -0.80 13.38 -10.36
C THR A 385 -0.04 12.19 -10.90
N THR A 386 0.14 12.16 -12.23
CA THR A 386 1.04 11.21 -12.87
C THR A 386 2.49 11.67 -12.77
N LEU A 387 3.42 10.74 -12.86
CA LEU A 387 4.86 11.01 -12.97
C LEU A 387 5.36 11.03 -14.42
N GLU A 388 4.48 10.77 -15.36
CA GLU A 388 4.83 10.60 -16.78
C GLU A 388 3.89 11.35 -17.73
N THR A 389 4.39 11.64 -18.92
CA THR A 389 3.61 12.29 -19.98
C THR A 389 4.00 11.68 -21.34
N PRO A 390 3.02 11.11 -22.11
CA PRO A 390 1.61 10.93 -21.74
C PRO A 390 1.44 9.89 -20.62
N THR A 391 0.38 10.01 -19.83
CA THR A 391 0.08 9.04 -18.78
C THR A 391 -0.57 7.77 -19.36
N ASN A 392 -0.15 6.64 -18.81
CA ASN A 392 -0.78 5.33 -19.00
C ASN A 392 -1.50 4.84 -17.74
N ASP A 393 -1.57 5.70 -16.71
CA ASP A 393 -2.22 5.40 -15.45
C ASP A 393 -3.73 5.17 -15.64
N SER A 394 -4.23 4.11 -15.04
CA SER A 394 -5.65 3.93 -14.76
C SER A 394 -5.86 3.99 -13.25
N VAL A 395 -6.64 4.97 -12.82
CA VAL A 395 -6.88 5.21 -11.39
C VAL A 395 -8.37 5.31 -11.11
N ALA A 396 -8.79 4.78 -9.96
CA ALA A 396 -10.14 4.93 -9.44
C ALA A 396 -10.11 5.00 -7.91
N VAL A 397 -11.08 5.68 -7.31
CA VAL A 397 -11.27 5.72 -5.86
C VAL A 397 -12.59 5.05 -5.51
N GLN A 398 -12.51 4.03 -4.66
CA GLN A 398 -13.65 3.37 -4.07
C GLN A 398 -14.00 4.04 -2.74
N VAL A 399 -15.30 4.26 -2.52
CA VAL A 399 -15.86 4.74 -1.27
C VAL A 399 -16.39 3.54 -0.51
N LEU A 400 -15.82 3.27 0.65
CA LEU A 400 -16.16 2.15 1.53
C LEU A 400 -16.88 2.71 2.76
N GLY A 401 -18.15 2.38 2.94
CA GLY A 401 -18.89 2.69 4.16
C GLY A 401 -18.60 1.65 5.25
N LEU A 402 -18.40 2.11 6.49
CA LEU A 402 -18.22 1.24 7.64
C LEU A 402 -19.37 1.44 8.62
N ASP A 403 -19.96 0.34 9.07
CA ASP A 403 -20.94 0.34 10.16
C ASP A 403 -20.27 0.48 11.54
N LEU A 404 -21.06 0.52 12.60
CA LEU A 404 -20.57 0.60 13.99
C LEU A 404 -19.77 -0.63 14.43
N ASN A 405 -19.97 -1.76 13.79
CA ASN A 405 -19.23 -3.01 14.06
C ASN A 405 -17.90 -3.07 13.28
N GLY A 406 -17.66 -2.09 12.39
CA GLY A 406 -16.46 -2.04 11.54
C GLY A 406 -16.57 -2.85 10.26
N ASN A 407 -17.75 -3.39 9.91
CA ASN A 407 -17.96 -4.07 8.65
C ASN A 407 -17.92 -3.07 7.50
N SER A 408 -17.24 -3.43 6.43
CA SER A 408 -17.00 -2.56 5.27
C SER A 408 -17.87 -2.95 4.08
N THR A 409 -18.53 -1.96 3.46
CA THR A 409 -19.34 -2.12 2.25
C THR A 409 -18.86 -1.18 1.16
N LEU A 410 -18.66 -1.68 -0.06
CA LEU A 410 -18.37 -0.84 -1.22
C LEU A 410 -19.63 -0.07 -1.62
N LEU A 411 -19.60 1.26 -1.54
CA LEU A 411 -20.73 2.13 -1.84
C LEU A 411 -20.65 2.74 -3.23
N ALA A 412 -19.45 3.14 -3.66
CA ALA A 412 -19.24 3.75 -4.97
C ALA A 412 -17.81 3.53 -5.48
N THR A 413 -17.64 3.66 -6.81
CA THR A 413 -16.33 3.78 -7.46
C THR A 413 -16.31 5.03 -8.28
N VAL A 414 -15.41 5.94 -8.00
CA VAL A 414 -15.27 7.25 -8.64
C VAL A 414 -14.08 7.25 -9.60
N ARG A 415 -14.30 7.66 -10.83
CA ARG A 415 -13.31 7.80 -11.92
C ARG A 415 -13.57 9.11 -12.66
N PRO A 416 -12.54 9.71 -13.20
CA PRO A 416 -11.23 10.10 -12.70
C PRO A 416 -11.37 11.12 -11.57
N ALA A 417 -10.39 11.95 -11.25
CA ALA A 417 -10.33 12.94 -10.16
C ALA A 417 -11.43 14.02 -10.22
N VAL A 418 -12.68 13.62 -10.01
CA VAL A 418 -13.89 14.45 -10.05
C VAL A 418 -14.49 14.55 -8.67
N ASP A 419 -14.96 15.75 -8.32
CA ASP A 419 -15.71 15.98 -7.09
C ASP A 419 -17.07 15.28 -7.18
N THR A 420 -17.40 14.48 -6.19
CA THR A 420 -18.57 13.61 -6.21
C THR A 420 -19.43 13.83 -4.98
N SER A 421 -20.75 13.95 -5.17
CA SER A 421 -21.69 14.00 -4.05
C SER A 421 -21.77 12.66 -3.33
N LEU A 422 -21.75 12.71 -2.00
CA LEU A 422 -21.94 11.58 -1.11
C LEU A 422 -23.22 11.73 -0.25
N SER A 423 -24.06 12.73 -0.52
CA SER A 423 -25.26 13.04 0.27
C SER A 423 -26.31 11.92 0.29
N TRP A 424 -26.20 10.96 -0.63
CA TRP A 424 -27.04 9.76 -0.70
C TRP A 424 -26.62 8.66 0.29
N ILE A 425 -25.43 8.77 0.91
CA ILE A 425 -24.95 7.79 1.90
C ILE A 425 -25.64 8.06 3.23
N ASN A 426 -26.34 7.04 3.72
CA ASN A 426 -26.94 7.10 5.05
C ASN A 426 -25.86 7.00 6.14
N ALA A 427 -25.59 8.10 6.83
CA ALA A 427 -24.56 8.16 7.88
C ALA A 427 -24.97 7.41 9.16
N GLN A 428 -26.26 7.14 9.40
CA GLN A 428 -26.69 6.29 10.51
C GLN A 428 -26.28 4.83 10.28
N THR A 429 -26.31 4.37 9.02
CA THR A 429 -25.84 3.02 8.65
C THR A 429 -24.32 2.98 8.52
N TYR A 430 -23.73 4.03 7.94
CA TYR A 430 -22.31 4.13 7.68
C TYR A 430 -21.74 5.42 8.31
N PRO A 431 -21.57 5.45 9.63
CA PRO A 431 -21.01 6.62 10.33
C PRO A 431 -19.54 6.87 9.99
N TYR A 432 -18.85 5.89 9.41
CA TYR A 432 -17.47 6.02 8.97
C TYR A 432 -17.31 5.69 7.48
N ILE A 433 -16.33 6.34 6.85
CA ILE A 433 -15.92 6.08 5.47
C ILE A 433 -14.42 5.79 5.43
N LYS A 434 -14.02 4.84 4.57
CA LYS A 434 -12.66 4.70 4.06
C LYS A 434 -12.64 4.93 2.56
N LEU A 435 -11.53 5.43 2.07
CA LEU A 435 -11.28 5.60 0.65
C LEU A 435 -10.20 4.63 0.20
N LYS A 436 -10.44 3.94 -0.91
CA LYS A 436 -9.47 3.01 -1.49
C LYS A 436 -9.13 3.44 -2.91
N MET A 437 -7.91 3.90 -3.13
CA MET A 437 -7.39 4.28 -4.44
C MET A 437 -6.79 3.05 -5.12
N LEU A 438 -7.36 2.67 -6.25
CA LEU A 438 -6.88 1.60 -7.12
C LEU A 438 -5.95 2.22 -8.17
N ASN A 439 -4.78 1.66 -8.35
CA ASN A 439 -3.79 2.08 -9.34
C ASN A 439 -3.47 0.92 -10.28
N THR A 440 -3.42 1.21 -11.57
CA THR A 440 -2.94 0.29 -12.60
C THR A 440 -2.11 1.05 -13.62
N ASP A 441 -0.88 0.60 -13.87
CA ASP A 441 -0.05 1.02 -14.99
C ASP A 441 0.68 -0.18 -15.56
N SER A 442 0.34 -0.54 -16.79
CA SER A 442 0.88 -1.71 -17.48
C SER A 442 2.03 -1.39 -18.44
N VAL A 443 2.50 -0.16 -18.48
CA VAL A 443 3.53 0.32 -19.41
C VAL A 443 4.80 0.74 -18.70
N ASN A 444 4.70 1.70 -17.78
CA ASN A 444 5.87 2.29 -17.11
C ASN A 444 6.02 1.82 -15.66
N ALA A 445 4.99 1.16 -15.11
CA ALA A 445 4.93 0.71 -13.72
C ALA A 445 5.19 1.86 -12.71
N THR A 446 4.58 3.02 -12.97
CA THR A 446 4.62 4.21 -12.11
C THR A 446 3.20 4.51 -11.62
N PRO A 447 2.88 4.30 -10.33
CA PRO A 447 1.53 4.55 -9.84
C PRO A 447 1.22 6.04 -9.80
N ASN A 448 -0.04 6.40 -10.02
CA ASN A 448 -0.51 7.76 -9.81
C ASN A 448 -0.26 8.20 -8.37
N GLN A 449 0.25 9.41 -8.17
CA GLN A 449 0.66 9.97 -6.90
C GLN A 449 -0.51 10.66 -6.23
N LEU A 450 -1.01 10.11 -5.12
CA LEU A 450 -2.08 10.73 -4.33
C LEU A 450 -1.59 12.06 -3.74
N ARG A 451 -2.34 13.15 -4.01
CA ARG A 451 -2.08 14.48 -3.44
C ARG A 451 -2.91 14.76 -2.21
N TYR A 452 -4.19 14.50 -2.33
CA TYR A 452 -5.12 14.53 -1.21
C TYR A 452 -6.41 13.79 -1.54
N TRP A 453 -7.10 13.40 -0.50
CA TRP A 453 -8.53 13.13 -0.52
C TRP A 453 -9.19 13.80 0.67
N ARG A 454 -10.42 14.25 0.43
CA ARG A 454 -11.22 15.04 1.36
C ARG A 454 -12.65 14.57 1.29
N VAL A 455 -13.23 14.28 2.43
CA VAL A 455 -14.65 13.92 2.55
C VAL A 455 -15.32 14.97 3.41
N ASN A 456 -16.14 15.81 2.80
CA ASN A 456 -16.92 16.79 3.53
C ASN A 456 -18.17 16.14 4.14
N GLY A 457 -18.53 16.59 5.34
CA GLY A 457 -19.64 16.07 6.09
C GLY A 457 -19.86 16.85 7.39
N THR A 458 -20.95 16.58 8.06
CA THR A 458 -21.26 17.18 9.36
C THR A 458 -20.78 16.24 10.46
N TYR A 459 -20.02 16.75 11.43
CA TYR A 459 -19.58 15.96 12.58
C TYR A 459 -20.76 15.57 13.47
N ILE A 460 -20.66 14.38 14.07
CA ILE A 460 -21.56 13.99 15.16
C ILE A 460 -21.28 14.91 16.37
N PRO A 461 -22.32 15.37 17.10
CA PRO A 461 -22.10 16.04 18.37
C PRO A 461 -21.40 15.09 19.34
N GLU A 462 -20.37 15.59 20.01
CA GLU A 462 -19.60 14.83 20.99
C GLU A 462 -19.81 15.44 22.38
N GLY A 463 -20.07 14.58 23.34
CA GLY A 463 -20.23 14.99 24.71
C GLY A 463 -19.52 14.07 25.68
N ALA A 464 -19.12 14.58 26.80
CA ALA A 464 -18.43 13.83 27.82
C ALA A 464 -18.94 14.11 29.22
N VAL A 465 -18.87 13.09 30.06
CA VAL A 465 -19.04 13.24 31.50
C VAL A 465 -17.88 14.09 32.01
N ALA A 466 -18.21 15.15 32.74
CA ALA A 466 -17.27 16.17 33.18
C ALA A 466 -17.30 16.34 34.72
N PRO A 467 -16.86 15.36 35.50
CA PRO A 467 -16.84 15.43 36.95
C PRO A 467 -15.96 16.59 37.47
N ASN A 468 -14.99 17.01 36.68
CA ASN A 468 -14.15 18.17 36.96
C ASN A 468 -14.90 19.50 36.94
N ILE A 469 -16.12 19.54 36.40
CA ILE A 469 -17.01 20.73 36.46
C ILE A 469 -17.92 20.60 37.67
N VAL A 470 -18.66 19.51 37.77
CA VAL A 470 -19.52 19.20 38.92
C VAL A 470 -19.56 17.70 39.12
N PHE A 471 -19.20 17.28 40.32
CA PHE A 471 -19.44 15.94 40.83
C PHE A 471 -19.71 16.03 42.33
N ALA A 472 -20.82 15.48 42.76
CA ALA A 472 -21.12 15.33 44.18
C ALA A 472 -21.86 14.00 44.40
N MET A 473 -21.34 13.21 45.29
CA MET A 473 -21.93 11.98 45.79
C MET A 473 -21.32 11.68 47.16
N LYS A 474 -22.12 11.20 48.08
CA LYS A 474 -21.60 10.69 49.36
C LYS A 474 -20.98 9.30 49.12
N ASP A 475 -19.85 9.03 49.79
CA ASP A 475 -19.18 7.72 49.77
C ASP A 475 -19.90 6.68 50.64
N THR A 476 -20.67 7.15 51.63
CA THR A 476 -21.42 6.31 52.58
C THR A 476 -22.78 6.92 52.86
N ALA A 477 -23.79 6.07 53.03
CA ALA A 477 -25.14 6.49 53.38
C ALA A 477 -25.73 5.48 54.38
N GLU A 478 -26.59 5.96 55.27
CA GLU A 478 -27.37 5.20 56.21
C GLU A 478 -28.61 4.61 55.48
N GLN A 479 -29.13 3.50 55.96
CA GLN A 479 -30.35 2.92 55.40
C GLN A 479 -31.52 3.91 55.48
N GLY A 480 -32.11 4.24 54.34
CA GLY A 480 -33.20 5.22 54.21
C GLY A 480 -32.76 6.66 54.10
N GLU A 481 -31.45 6.94 54.08
CA GLU A 481 -30.93 8.26 53.83
C GLU A 481 -31.06 8.66 52.35
N ILE A 482 -31.41 9.93 52.10
CA ILE A 482 -31.44 10.51 50.77
C ILE A 482 -30.02 10.84 50.34
N VAL A 483 -29.58 10.25 49.23
CA VAL A 483 -28.26 10.53 48.62
C VAL A 483 -28.43 11.50 47.45
N ASP A 484 -27.90 12.71 47.62
CA ASP A 484 -27.82 13.69 46.52
C ASP A 484 -26.70 13.28 45.56
N PHE A 485 -27.05 13.13 44.28
CA PHE A 485 -26.10 12.88 43.22
C PHE A 485 -26.07 14.02 42.21
N LYS A 486 -24.88 14.55 41.91
CA LYS A 486 -24.69 15.57 40.87
C LYS A 486 -23.53 15.19 39.97
N LEU A 487 -23.74 15.29 38.68
CA LEU A 487 -22.72 15.02 37.66
C LEU A 487 -22.93 15.97 36.49
N ALA A 488 -21.86 16.66 36.07
CA ALA A 488 -21.90 17.47 34.85
C ALA A 488 -21.69 16.65 33.59
N PHE A 489 -22.43 17.00 32.56
CA PHE A 489 -22.21 16.56 31.18
C PHE A 489 -21.87 17.83 30.35
N LYS A 490 -20.88 17.70 29.48
CA LYS A 490 -20.41 18.79 28.64
C LYS A 490 -20.45 18.43 27.16
N ASN A 491 -21.04 19.26 26.31
CA ASN A 491 -20.84 19.22 24.88
C ASN A 491 -19.43 19.74 24.56
N ILE A 492 -18.59 18.91 23.96
CA ILE A 492 -17.20 19.20 23.62
C ILE A 492 -17.00 19.33 22.11
N SER A 493 -18.08 19.36 21.34
CA SER A 493 -18.10 19.58 19.90
C SER A 493 -18.68 20.96 19.57
N GLN A 494 -18.52 21.37 18.31
CA GLN A 494 -19.15 22.59 17.78
C GLN A 494 -20.60 22.35 17.34
N THR A 495 -21.03 21.09 17.27
CA THR A 495 -22.38 20.69 16.86
C THR A 495 -23.26 20.53 18.11
N ALA A 496 -24.45 21.12 18.08
CA ALA A 496 -25.42 20.97 19.16
C ALA A 496 -26.05 19.56 19.11
N PHE A 497 -26.39 19.02 20.27
CA PHE A 497 -27.26 17.84 20.34
C PHE A 497 -28.67 18.21 19.89
N ALA A 498 -29.23 17.46 18.95
CA ALA A 498 -30.56 17.75 18.40
C ALA A 498 -31.69 17.30 19.32
N ASP A 499 -31.45 16.26 20.13
CA ASP A 499 -32.45 15.62 20.98
C ASP A 499 -32.01 15.58 22.44
N SER A 500 -32.98 15.24 23.31
CA SER A 500 -32.73 14.99 24.72
C SER A 500 -31.87 13.76 24.92
N MET A 501 -30.84 13.86 25.73
CA MET A 501 -30.03 12.72 26.13
C MET A 501 -30.69 11.92 27.24
N LYS A 502 -30.61 10.60 27.13
CA LYS A 502 -31.04 9.69 28.19
C LYS A 502 -29.83 9.31 29.05
N PHE A 503 -29.99 9.46 30.34
CA PHE A 503 -29.03 9.01 31.33
C PHE A 503 -29.60 7.81 32.07
N ASN A 504 -28.84 6.71 32.12
CA ASN A 504 -29.15 5.57 32.96
C ASN A 504 -28.24 5.56 34.17
N PHE A 505 -28.84 5.55 35.36
CA PHE A 505 -28.15 5.34 36.62
C PHE A 505 -28.47 3.93 37.08
N ILE A 506 -27.46 3.12 37.26
CA ILE A 506 -27.59 1.74 37.71
C ILE A 506 -26.91 1.62 39.06
N ILE A 507 -27.71 1.28 40.10
CA ILE A 507 -27.20 0.98 41.42
C ILE A 507 -27.16 -0.54 41.53
N THR A 508 -25.99 -1.09 41.77
CA THR A 508 -25.81 -2.53 41.96
C THR A 508 -25.55 -2.86 43.42
N ASP A 509 -26.00 -4.00 43.84
CA ASP A 509 -25.66 -4.58 45.15
C ASP A 509 -24.21 -5.13 45.20
N ARG A 510 -23.85 -5.79 46.31
CA ARG A 510 -22.53 -6.44 46.48
C ARG A 510 -22.24 -7.53 45.44
N SER A 511 -23.28 -8.09 44.85
CA SER A 511 -23.19 -9.19 43.88
C SER A 511 -23.18 -8.67 42.44
N ASN A 512 -23.10 -7.32 42.21
CA ASN A 512 -23.26 -6.65 40.93
C ASN A 512 -24.62 -6.89 40.26
N VAL A 513 -25.67 -7.11 41.07
CA VAL A 513 -27.05 -7.21 40.58
C VAL A 513 -27.72 -5.86 40.74
N PRO A 514 -28.37 -5.31 39.64
CA PRO A 514 -29.09 -4.03 39.68
C PRO A 514 -30.30 -4.05 40.60
#